data_d258525ab3d52308945e7d57952e5ef4
#
_entry.id   d258525ab3d52308945e7d57952e5ef4
#
_cell.length_a   1.000
_cell.length_b   1.000
_cell.length_c   1.000
_cell.angle_alpha   90.00
_cell.angle_beta   90.00
_cell.angle_gamma   90.00
#
_symmetry.space_group_name_H-M   'P 1'
#
loop_
_entity.id
_entity.type
_entity.pdbx_description
1 polymer ?
#
loop_
_entity_poly.entity_id
_entity_poly.type
_entity_poly.pdbx_seq_one_letter_code
_entity_poly.pdbx_strand_id
1 'polypeptide(L)'
;MTFDPKPWFIGLEGVKHSAEVARTLAWASTNGASGIIQPKDLRVRALSVPGGGVRIDPGGFVIESKYSGAALQSYIGRAPTETTVDIPATGSSGGATRYVVARINDPDYPGGGNVPTDPDNATYALPMLVSSLSSSRTEIPLAKIVQPANTGTITQSMITDLREVANPRTLPVNRSRPLNLADVETLSRTDPTGERFPDSGGGQNIDIPTWATRAIIETRWLQVNEPSGNAYGAIWVEYGPLDSSGDYREYSTQRFLWNTGASNDSARNTWDVSDDVYIPKALRGTSQVFSMRGYLKEASSNAARPQMDQHSGIVFKVTFLEAADPSDT
;
A
#
# COMPACT_ATOMS: atom_id res chain seq x y z
N MET A 1 -14.38 21.67 33.66
CA MET A 1 -14.70 20.86 32.46
C MET A 1 -15.78 19.87 32.86
N THR A 2 -16.93 19.88 32.19
CA THR A 2 -17.99 18.89 32.38
C THR A 2 -18.01 17.99 31.19
N PHE A 3 -18.27 16.70 31.40
CA PHE A 3 -18.51 15.77 30.30
C PHE A 3 -19.74 16.21 29.50
N ASP A 4 -19.80 15.83 28.23
CA ASP A 4 -21.01 15.95 27.41
C ASP A 4 -22.15 15.20 28.15
N PRO A 5 -23.26 15.86 28.49
CA PRO A 5 -24.28 15.26 29.35
C PRO A 5 -25.08 14.15 28.70
N LYS A 6 -24.97 14.01 27.38
CA LYS A 6 -25.71 13.02 26.57
C LYS A 6 -24.74 12.18 25.74
N PRO A 7 -24.11 11.14 26.34
CA PRO A 7 -23.26 10.25 25.59
C PRO A 7 -24.07 9.57 24.48
N TRP A 8 -23.39 9.24 23.39
CA TRP A 8 -23.98 8.56 22.25
C TRP A 8 -24.68 7.24 22.67
N PHE A 9 -25.76 6.88 22.04
CA PHE A 9 -26.61 5.69 22.30
C PHE A 9 -27.52 5.73 23.53
N ILE A 10 -27.74 6.86 24.17
CA ILE A 10 -28.85 6.98 25.12
C ILE A 10 -30.18 6.93 24.36
N GLY A 11 -30.92 5.84 24.52
CA GLY A 11 -32.12 5.52 23.74
C GLY A 11 -33.44 6.06 24.31
N LEU A 12 -33.42 7.18 25.05
CA LEU A 12 -34.66 7.80 25.52
C LEU A 12 -35.27 8.69 24.44
N GLU A 13 -36.58 8.61 24.29
CA GLU A 13 -37.35 9.46 23.36
C GLU A 13 -37.08 10.95 23.60
N GLY A 14 -36.83 11.71 22.53
CA GLY A 14 -36.53 13.15 22.58
C GLY A 14 -35.10 13.53 22.95
N VAL A 15 -34.21 12.59 23.21
CA VAL A 15 -32.78 12.90 23.43
C VAL A 15 -32.13 13.26 22.08
N LYS A 16 -31.55 14.46 22.03
CA LYS A 16 -30.72 14.91 20.91
C LYS A 16 -29.24 14.69 21.23
N HIS A 17 -28.49 14.12 20.33
CA HIS A 17 -27.06 13.96 20.41
C HIS A 17 -26.33 15.10 19.69
N SER A 18 -25.19 15.54 20.23
CA SER A 18 -24.39 16.56 19.58
C SER A 18 -23.64 16.00 18.36
N ALA A 19 -23.41 16.85 17.36
CA ALA A 19 -22.60 16.49 16.20
C ALA A 19 -21.15 16.20 16.60
N GLU A 20 -20.63 16.89 17.64
CA GLU A 20 -19.27 16.66 18.14
C GLU A 20 -19.09 15.22 18.66
N VAL A 21 -20.06 14.67 19.38
CA VAL A 21 -20.00 13.29 19.87
C VAL A 21 -19.95 12.31 18.72
N ALA A 22 -20.76 12.53 17.66
CA ALA A 22 -20.71 11.70 16.45
C ALA A 22 -19.35 11.81 15.74
N ARG A 23 -18.81 13.02 15.63
CA ARG A 23 -17.48 13.25 15.03
C ARG A 23 -16.35 12.64 15.87
N THR A 24 -16.47 12.64 17.21
CA THR A 24 -15.51 11.97 18.10
C THR A 24 -15.55 10.45 17.93
N LEU A 25 -16.72 9.84 17.73
CA LEU A 25 -16.83 8.41 17.39
C LEU A 25 -16.14 8.10 16.04
N ALA A 26 -16.33 8.94 15.04
CA ALA A 26 -15.65 8.82 13.75
C ALA A 26 -14.14 8.91 13.91
N TRP A 27 -13.64 9.84 14.70
CA TRP A 27 -12.22 9.98 15.02
C TRP A 27 -11.67 8.73 15.71
N ALA A 28 -12.38 8.23 16.73
CA ALA A 28 -11.96 7.03 17.45
C ALA A 28 -11.91 5.77 16.57
N SER A 29 -12.81 5.66 15.58
CA SER A 29 -12.84 4.51 14.65
C SER A 29 -11.62 4.41 13.73
N THR A 30 -10.94 5.52 13.47
CA THR A 30 -9.74 5.61 12.63
C THR A 30 -8.50 6.07 13.39
N ASN A 31 -8.61 6.25 14.71
CA ASN A 31 -7.55 6.80 15.55
C ASN A 31 -7.02 8.15 14.99
N GLY A 32 -7.91 8.97 14.46
CA GLY A 32 -7.59 10.27 13.86
C GLY A 32 -6.98 10.20 12.43
N ALA A 33 -6.80 9.02 11.86
CA ALA A 33 -6.32 8.92 10.50
C ALA A 33 -7.38 9.42 9.50
N SER A 34 -6.91 10.10 8.45
CA SER A 34 -7.74 10.60 7.36
C SER A 34 -7.48 9.81 6.08
N GLY A 35 -8.50 9.64 5.24
CA GLY A 35 -8.35 8.94 3.97
C GLY A 35 -9.66 8.41 3.43
N ILE A 36 -9.55 7.56 2.42
CA ILE A 36 -10.68 6.81 1.86
C ILE A 36 -11.05 5.63 2.76
N ILE A 37 -12.29 5.13 2.67
CA ILE A 37 -12.76 4.00 3.50
C ILE A 37 -12.32 2.67 2.91
N GLN A 38 -12.40 2.51 1.59
CA GLN A 38 -11.98 1.29 0.89
C GLN A 38 -10.99 1.61 -0.24
N PRO A 39 -10.09 0.70 -0.61
CA PRO A 39 -9.05 0.94 -1.63
C PRO A 39 -9.53 1.49 -2.97
N LYS A 40 -10.76 1.16 -3.38
CA LYS A 40 -11.37 1.61 -4.65
C LYS A 40 -12.07 2.97 -4.55
N ASP A 41 -12.34 3.49 -3.34
CA ASP A 41 -13.16 4.68 -3.14
C ASP A 41 -12.51 5.94 -3.72
N LEU A 42 -13.34 6.84 -4.26
CA LEU A 42 -12.96 8.18 -4.73
C LEU A 42 -11.77 8.22 -5.71
N ARG A 43 -11.59 7.21 -6.52
CA ARG A 43 -10.51 7.20 -7.51
C ARG A 43 -10.71 8.28 -8.55
N VAL A 44 -9.67 9.06 -8.82
CA VAL A 44 -9.65 10.10 -9.85
C VAL A 44 -9.15 9.51 -11.15
N ARG A 45 -9.95 9.66 -12.22
CA ARG A 45 -9.61 9.16 -13.57
C ARG A 45 -9.81 10.26 -14.61
N ALA A 46 -9.14 10.13 -15.74
CA ALA A 46 -9.47 10.91 -16.91
C ALA A 46 -10.92 10.63 -17.36
N LEU A 47 -11.56 11.60 -17.97
CA LEU A 47 -12.89 11.39 -18.56
C LEU A 47 -12.85 10.27 -19.60
N SER A 48 -13.93 9.51 -19.75
CA SER A 48 -14.05 8.45 -20.75
C SER A 48 -13.90 8.96 -22.19
N VAL A 49 -14.41 10.17 -22.43
CA VAL A 49 -14.10 10.96 -23.61
C VAL A 49 -13.12 12.04 -23.17
N PRO A 50 -11.87 12.07 -23.68
CA PRO A 50 -10.86 13.01 -23.26
C PRO A 50 -11.34 14.45 -23.33
N GLY A 51 -11.16 15.22 -22.25
CA GLY A 51 -11.65 16.58 -22.13
C GLY A 51 -10.92 17.37 -21.03
N GLY A 52 -11.42 18.55 -20.72
CA GLY A 52 -10.86 19.48 -19.73
C GLY A 52 -11.29 19.17 -18.29
N GLY A 53 -11.38 17.90 -17.91
CA GLY A 53 -11.80 17.52 -16.58
C GLY A 53 -11.34 16.11 -16.18
N VAL A 54 -11.65 15.77 -14.95
CA VAL A 54 -11.47 14.40 -14.39
C VAL A 54 -12.78 13.94 -13.76
N ARG A 55 -12.97 12.63 -13.66
CA ARG A 55 -14.05 12.01 -12.93
C ARG A 55 -13.51 11.40 -11.64
N ILE A 56 -14.35 11.38 -10.62
CA ILE A 56 -14.11 10.77 -9.32
C ILE A 56 -15.13 9.67 -9.13
N ASP A 57 -14.65 8.45 -8.92
CA ASP A 57 -15.50 7.28 -8.70
C ASP A 57 -16.29 7.43 -7.38
N PRO A 58 -17.44 6.77 -7.22
CA PRO A 58 -18.16 6.72 -5.95
C PRO A 58 -17.30 6.16 -4.83
N GLY A 59 -17.58 6.55 -3.58
CA GLY A 59 -16.85 6.03 -2.43
C GLY A 59 -17.05 6.84 -1.16
N GLY A 60 -16.47 6.35 -0.07
CA GLY A 60 -16.51 6.98 1.23
C GLY A 60 -15.14 7.50 1.67
N PHE A 61 -15.15 8.44 2.61
CA PHE A 61 -13.93 9.01 3.18
C PHE A 61 -14.14 9.42 4.65
N VAL A 62 -13.01 9.53 5.35
CA VAL A 62 -12.92 10.10 6.71
C VAL A 62 -11.89 11.20 6.69
N ILE A 63 -12.19 12.35 7.28
CA ILE A 63 -11.28 13.48 7.37
C ILE A 63 -11.23 13.99 8.81
N GLU A 64 -10.04 13.96 9.42
CA GLU A 64 -9.81 14.58 10.71
C GLU A 64 -10.03 16.09 10.63
N SER A 65 -10.76 16.64 11.59
CA SER A 65 -11.00 18.08 11.66
C SER A 65 -9.71 18.85 11.90
N LYS A 66 -9.49 19.89 11.12
CA LYS A 66 -8.42 20.87 11.33
C LYS A 66 -8.95 22.22 11.81
N TYR A 67 -10.24 22.28 12.16
CA TYR A 67 -10.82 23.49 12.73
C TYR A 67 -10.39 23.71 14.16
N SER A 68 -10.16 24.96 14.53
CA SER A 68 -9.88 25.35 15.90
C SER A 68 -11.10 25.04 16.79
N GLY A 69 -10.88 24.34 17.90
CA GLY A 69 -11.94 23.90 18.81
C GLY A 69 -12.57 22.53 18.47
N ALA A 70 -12.21 21.91 17.34
CA ALA A 70 -12.72 20.61 16.94
C ALA A 70 -11.64 19.49 17.07
N ALA A 71 -10.85 19.53 18.13
CA ALA A 71 -9.87 18.50 18.44
C ALA A 71 -10.55 17.13 18.66
N LEU A 72 -9.89 16.04 18.24
CA LEU A 72 -10.38 14.65 18.36
C LEU A 72 -11.72 14.43 17.66
N GLN A 73 -11.94 15.09 16.55
CA GLN A 73 -13.14 14.95 15.72
C GLN A 73 -12.77 14.61 14.29
N SER A 74 -13.57 13.77 13.64
CA SER A 74 -13.47 13.47 12.21
C SER A 74 -14.84 13.52 11.54
N TYR A 75 -14.84 13.91 10.28
CA TYR A 75 -16.03 13.91 9.42
C TYR A 75 -16.01 12.63 8.57
N ILE A 76 -17.16 11.99 8.44
CA ILE A 76 -17.37 10.90 7.49
C ILE A 76 -18.24 11.44 6.36
N GLY A 77 -17.80 11.23 5.13
CA GLY A 77 -18.54 11.61 3.94
C GLY A 77 -18.54 10.52 2.89
N ARG A 78 -19.39 10.66 1.89
CA ARG A 78 -19.41 9.76 0.74
C ARG A 78 -19.87 10.47 -0.52
N ALA A 79 -19.33 10.04 -1.67
CA ALA A 79 -19.89 10.31 -2.98
C ALA A 79 -20.73 9.09 -3.41
N PRO A 80 -22.06 9.17 -3.47
CA PRO A 80 -22.92 8.03 -3.83
C PRO A 80 -22.82 7.68 -5.32
N THR A 81 -22.45 8.62 -6.15
CA THR A 81 -22.33 8.51 -7.62
C THR A 81 -21.01 9.10 -8.09
N GLU A 82 -20.61 8.75 -9.32
CA GLU A 82 -19.51 9.43 -10.00
C GLU A 82 -19.75 10.94 -10.07
N THR A 83 -18.70 11.72 -9.86
CA THR A 83 -18.74 13.18 -10.02
C THR A 83 -17.54 13.64 -10.85
N THR A 84 -17.65 14.86 -11.41
CA THR A 84 -16.60 15.44 -12.26
C THR A 84 -16.02 16.71 -11.63
N VAL A 85 -14.75 16.97 -11.91
CA VAL A 85 -14.07 18.21 -11.56
C VAL A 85 -13.43 18.77 -12.81
N ASP A 86 -13.78 20.02 -13.14
CA ASP A 86 -13.18 20.73 -14.27
C ASP A 86 -11.75 21.15 -13.99
N ILE A 87 -10.88 20.95 -14.95
CA ILE A 87 -9.46 21.29 -14.90
C ILE A 87 -9.20 22.40 -15.94
N PRO A 88 -8.91 23.64 -15.52
CA PRO A 88 -8.62 24.71 -16.45
C PRO A 88 -7.42 24.39 -17.36
N ALA A 89 -7.53 24.71 -18.64
CA ALA A 89 -6.44 24.56 -19.60
C ALA A 89 -5.20 25.38 -19.19
N THR A 90 -4.03 24.91 -19.57
CA THR A 90 -2.78 25.65 -19.44
C THR A 90 -2.50 26.46 -20.70
N GLY A 91 -1.93 27.65 -20.51
CA GLY A 91 -1.46 28.50 -21.63
C GLY A 91 -0.03 28.18 -22.05
N SER A 92 0.51 29.04 -22.93
CA SER A 92 1.87 28.93 -23.46
C SER A 92 2.98 29.26 -22.44
N SER A 93 2.62 29.93 -21.34
CA SER A 93 3.59 30.37 -20.32
C SER A 93 4.12 29.29 -19.40
N GLY A 94 3.62 28.06 -19.50
CA GLY A 94 4.09 26.94 -18.71
C GLY A 94 3.01 25.91 -18.33
N GLY A 95 3.44 24.78 -17.79
CA GLY A 95 2.56 23.75 -17.24
C GLY A 95 2.01 24.13 -15.86
N ALA A 96 1.10 23.32 -15.34
CA ALA A 96 0.52 23.48 -14.01
C ALA A 96 0.49 22.17 -13.23
N THR A 97 0.80 22.26 -11.95
CA THR A 97 0.53 21.18 -10.99
C THR A 97 -0.71 21.55 -10.19
N ARG A 98 -1.67 20.65 -10.11
CA ARG A 98 -2.92 20.81 -9.38
C ARG A 98 -3.25 19.56 -8.59
N TYR A 99 -4.09 19.70 -7.58
CA TYR A 99 -4.52 18.59 -6.74
C TYR A 99 -6.04 18.56 -6.70
N VAL A 100 -6.58 17.35 -6.82
CA VAL A 100 -7.98 17.09 -6.53
C VAL A 100 -8.05 16.64 -5.07
N VAL A 101 -8.88 17.29 -4.27
CA VAL A 101 -9.05 17.02 -2.86
C VAL A 101 -10.54 16.79 -2.54
N ALA A 102 -10.83 15.99 -1.51
CA ALA A 102 -12.13 16.00 -0.84
C ALA A 102 -12.02 16.91 0.38
N ARG A 103 -12.87 17.92 0.48
CA ARG A 103 -12.84 18.94 1.55
C ARG A 103 -14.16 18.99 2.27
N ILE A 104 -14.07 19.23 3.58
CA ILE A 104 -15.22 19.57 4.42
C ILE A 104 -15.21 21.08 4.68
N ASN A 105 -16.35 21.72 4.50
CA ASN A 105 -16.63 23.07 4.94
C ASN A 105 -17.70 22.99 6.04
N ASP A 106 -17.30 23.24 7.28
CA ASP A 106 -18.22 23.26 8.43
C ASP A 106 -18.33 24.69 8.95
N PRO A 107 -19.47 25.39 8.66
CA PRO A 107 -19.68 26.77 9.04
C PRO A 107 -19.83 27.01 10.55
N ASP A 108 -19.95 25.96 11.36
CA ASP A 108 -19.93 26.08 12.82
C ASP A 108 -18.53 26.50 13.36
N TYR A 109 -17.49 26.40 12.52
CA TYR A 109 -16.12 26.74 12.90
C TYR A 109 -15.55 27.88 12.07
N PRO A 110 -14.68 28.71 12.65
CA PRO A 110 -13.96 29.74 11.90
C PRO A 110 -13.20 29.15 10.71
N GLY A 111 -13.39 29.72 9.53
CA GLY A 111 -12.79 29.23 8.29
C GLY A 111 -13.54 28.09 7.58
N GLY A 112 -14.66 27.62 8.13
CA GLY A 112 -15.50 26.59 7.55
C GLY A 112 -16.51 27.09 6.50
N GLY A 113 -16.48 28.37 6.18
CA GLY A 113 -17.38 28.97 5.20
C GLY A 113 -18.52 29.76 5.82
N ASN A 114 -19.43 30.23 5.00
CA ASN A 114 -20.61 30.95 5.45
C ASN A 114 -21.73 29.98 5.84
N VAL A 115 -22.51 30.34 6.86
CA VAL A 115 -23.73 29.61 7.19
C VAL A 115 -24.70 29.71 5.99
N PRO A 116 -25.10 28.57 5.41
CA PRO A 116 -26.00 28.61 4.26
C PRO A 116 -27.44 29.02 4.66
N THR A 117 -28.14 29.63 3.73
CA THR A 117 -29.54 30.03 3.94
C THR A 117 -30.47 28.83 4.15
N ASP A 118 -30.14 27.71 3.51
CA ASP A 118 -30.83 26.44 3.66
C ASP A 118 -29.84 25.36 4.10
N PRO A 119 -29.64 25.17 5.42
CA PRO A 119 -28.66 24.21 5.94
C PRO A 119 -28.97 22.77 5.59
N ASP A 120 -30.21 22.39 5.41
CA ASP A 120 -30.62 21.00 5.15
C ASP A 120 -30.26 20.54 3.72
N ASN A 121 -30.22 21.46 2.77
CA ASN A 121 -29.92 21.21 1.37
C ASN A 121 -28.51 21.71 0.96
N ALA A 122 -27.73 22.23 1.89
CA ALA A 122 -26.39 22.73 1.62
C ALA A 122 -25.37 21.59 1.44
N THR A 123 -24.33 21.88 0.64
CA THR A 123 -23.24 20.92 0.42
C THR A 123 -22.04 21.30 1.27
N TYR A 124 -21.72 20.44 2.24
CA TYR A 124 -20.59 20.62 3.16
C TYR A 124 -19.36 19.82 2.81
N ALA A 125 -19.51 18.78 1.98
CA ALA A 125 -18.45 17.91 1.50
C ALA A 125 -18.30 18.06 -0.02
N LEU A 126 -17.14 18.53 -0.48
CA LEU A 126 -16.92 18.92 -1.87
C LEU A 126 -15.66 18.32 -2.44
N PRO A 127 -15.68 17.82 -3.70
CA PRO A 127 -14.46 17.70 -4.47
C PRO A 127 -13.99 19.08 -4.91
N MET A 128 -12.71 19.38 -4.74
CA MET A 128 -12.14 20.67 -5.12
C MET A 128 -10.82 20.50 -5.87
N LEU A 129 -10.57 21.46 -6.77
CA LEU A 129 -9.27 21.62 -7.41
C LEU A 129 -8.49 22.70 -6.68
N VAL A 130 -7.28 22.36 -6.22
CA VAL A 130 -6.39 23.32 -5.53
C VAL A 130 -4.99 23.31 -6.16
N SER A 131 -4.28 24.42 -6.04
CA SER A 131 -2.90 24.55 -6.54
C SER A 131 -1.85 23.99 -5.58
N SER A 132 -2.20 23.85 -4.30
CA SER A 132 -1.32 23.29 -3.26
C SER A 132 -2.14 22.62 -2.17
N LEU A 133 -1.58 21.58 -1.58
CA LEU A 133 -2.13 20.91 -0.38
C LEU A 133 -1.86 21.77 0.87
N SER A 134 -2.74 21.68 1.86
CA SER A 134 -2.61 22.43 3.11
C SER A 134 -2.90 21.53 4.30
N SER A 135 -1.97 21.43 5.24
CA SER A 135 -2.14 20.70 6.49
C SER A 135 -3.11 21.37 7.48
N SER A 136 -3.48 22.64 7.25
CA SER A 136 -4.41 23.39 8.10
C SER A 136 -5.86 23.34 7.62
N ARG A 137 -6.14 22.66 6.52
CA ARG A 137 -7.51 22.50 5.98
C ARG A 137 -8.04 21.11 6.27
N THR A 138 -9.35 21.05 6.52
CA THR A 138 -10.06 19.79 6.68
C THR A 138 -10.30 19.16 5.31
N GLU A 139 -9.26 18.59 4.74
CA GLU A 139 -9.25 18.01 3.38
C GLU A 139 -8.29 16.81 3.29
N ILE A 140 -8.56 15.90 2.33
CA ILE A 140 -7.65 14.82 1.94
C ILE A 140 -7.31 14.93 0.45
N PRO A 141 -6.06 14.64 0.06
CA PRO A 141 -5.68 14.56 -1.34
C PRO A 141 -6.22 13.28 -1.97
N LEU A 142 -6.78 13.42 -3.17
CA LEU A 142 -7.22 12.27 -3.98
C LEU A 142 -6.26 12.02 -5.14
N ALA A 143 -5.84 13.08 -5.83
CA ALA A 143 -4.90 12.95 -6.94
C ALA A 143 -4.07 14.23 -7.15
N LYS A 144 -2.87 14.05 -7.72
CA LYS A 144 -2.04 15.11 -8.29
C LYS A 144 -2.15 15.05 -9.81
N ILE A 145 -2.34 16.19 -10.44
CA ILE A 145 -2.41 16.36 -11.90
C ILE A 145 -1.24 17.24 -12.34
N VAL A 146 -0.37 16.69 -13.18
CA VAL A 146 0.73 17.43 -13.79
C VAL A 146 0.39 17.67 -15.25
N GLN A 147 0.03 18.91 -15.57
CA GLN A 147 -0.47 19.33 -16.87
C GLN A 147 0.63 20.11 -17.60
N PRO A 148 1.10 19.65 -18.78
CA PRO A 148 2.05 20.40 -19.61
C PRO A 148 1.51 21.77 -20.06
N ALA A 149 2.37 22.63 -20.59
CA ALA A 149 1.94 23.86 -21.25
C ALA A 149 1.05 23.55 -22.48
N ASN A 150 0.17 24.49 -22.84
CA ASN A 150 -0.76 24.40 -23.98
C ASN A 150 -1.65 23.14 -23.96
N THR A 151 -2.07 22.70 -22.78
CA THR A 151 -2.85 21.46 -22.60
C THR A 151 -4.23 21.76 -22.04
N GLY A 152 -5.27 21.44 -22.82
CA GLY A 152 -6.67 21.53 -22.40
C GLY A 152 -7.33 20.18 -22.13
N THR A 153 -6.67 19.08 -22.51
CA THR A 153 -7.18 17.72 -22.34
C THR A 153 -6.38 16.98 -21.28
N ILE A 154 -7.05 16.37 -20.33
CA ILE A 154 -6.43 15.58 -19.27
C ILE A 154 -6.40 14.12 -19.68
N THR A 155 -5.21 13.52 -19.65
CA THR A 155 -4.99 12.09 -19.88
C THR A 155 -4.67 11.36 -18.58
N GLN A 156 -4.88 10.05 -18.54
CA GLN A 156 -4.62 9.24 -17.33
C GLN A 156 -3.14 9.31 -16.88
N SER A 157 -2.21 9.45 -17.82
CA SER A 157 -0.77 9.57 -17.52
C SER A 157 -0.37 10.86 -16.78
N MET A 158 -1.24 11.88 -16.79
CA MET A 158 -1.03 13.13 -16.04
C MET A 158 -1.48 13.03 -14.59
N ILE A 159 -2.22 11.96 -14.23
CA ILE A 159 -2.88 11.79 -12.94
C ILE A 159 -2.05 10.83 -12.09
N THR A 160 -1.60 11.29 -10.93
CA THR A 160 -0.97 10.46 -9.90
C THR A 160 -1.95 10.27 -8.75
N ASP A 161 -2.21 9.03 -8.37
CA ASP A 161 -3.06 8.70 -7.22
C ASP A 161 -2.36 9.08 -5.90
N LEU A 162 -3.07 9.81 -5.02
CA LEU A 162 -2.58 10.23 -3.71
C LEU A 162 -3.47 9.73 -2.58
N ARG A 163 -4.44 8.86 -2.89
CA ARG A 163 -5.37 8.35 -1.89
C ARG A 163 -4.67 7.43 -0.90
N GLU A 164 -5.03 7.58 0.37
CA GLU A 164 -4.63 6.67 1.45
C GLU A 164 -5.87 6.11 2.13
N VAL A 165 -5.81 4.87 2.60
CA VAL A 165 -6.92 4.26 3.37
C VAL A 165 -6.84 4.74 4.82
N ALA A 166 -7.94 5.28 5.36
CA ALA A 166 -7.98 5.86 6.70
C ALA A 166 -7.74 4.85 7.83
N ASN A 167 -8.17 3.60 7.65
CA ASN A 167 -7.96 2.52 8.62
C ASN A 167 -7.60 1.24 7.88
N PRO A 168 -6.35 1.14 7.34
CA PRO A 168 -5.94 0.01 6.53
C PRO A 168 -5.86 -1.27 7.36
N ARG A 169 -6.43 -2.35 6.84
CA ARG A 169 -6.26 -3.69 7.39
C ARG A 169 -4.83 -4.15 7.20
N THR A 170 -4.30 -4.83 8.20
CA THR A 170 -2.99 -5.48 8.13
C THR A 170 -3.10 -6.91 8.63
N LEU A 171 -2.39 -7.84 7.99
CA LEU A 171 -2.31 -9.23 8.44
C LEU A 171 -0.87 -9.73 8.33
N PRO A 172 -0.14 -9.83 9.46
CA PRO A 172 1.18 -10.45 9.46
C PRO A 172 1.06 -11.97 9.45
N VAL A 173 1.80 -12.61 8.56
CA VAL A 173 1.97 -14.07 8.46
C VAL A 173 3.43 -14.39 8.71
N ASN A 174 3.72 -15.18 9.74
CA ASN A 174 5.07 -15.63 10.08
C ASN A 174 5.20 -17.13 9.88
N ARG A 175 6.21 -17.55 9.11
CA ARG A 175 6.57 -18.96 8.85
C ARG A 175 8.04 -19.22 9.16
N SER A 176 8.65 -18.39 10.02
CA SER A 176 10.05 -18.50 10.42
C SER A 176 10.27 -19.81 11.19
N ARG A 177 11.34 -20.50 10.90
CA ARG A 177 11.70 -21.76 11.56
C ARG A 177 13.19 -22.10 11.40
N PRO A 178 13.79 -22.86 12.33
CA PRO A 178 15.05 -23.53 12.07
C PRO A 178 14.84 -24.57 10.96
N LEU A 179 15.88 -24.85 10.21
CA LEU A 179 15.89 -25.95 9.25
C LEU A 179 16.43 -27.19 9.96
N ASN A 180 15.65 -28.27 9.89
CA ASN A 180 16.10 -29.57 10.39
C ASN A 180 16.47 -30.43 9.18
N LEU A 181 17.59 -30.05 8.53
CA LEU A 181 18.09 -30.73 7.35
C LEU A 181 18.92 -31.94 7.76
N ALA A 182 18.55 -33.11 7.26
CA ALA A 182 19.34 -34.32 7.41
C ALA A 182 20.63 -34.25 6.55
N ASP A 183 20.52 -33.61 5.39
CA ASP A 183 21.60 -33.44 4.42
C ASP A 183 21.85 -31.95 4.17
N VAL A 184 23.06 -31.63 3.73
CA VAL A 184 23.44 -30.29 3.33
C VAL A 184 22.81 -29.96 1.97
N GLU A 185 22.08 -28.85 1.90
CA GLU A 185 21.56 -28.30 0.64
C GLU A 185 22.52 -27.26 0.09
N THR A 186 22.98 -27.46 -1.14
CA THR A 186 23.96 -26.59 -1.80
C THR A 186 23.29 -25.79 -2.90
N LEU A 187 23.48 -24.47 -2.91
CA LEU A 187 23.05 -23.61 -4.02
C LEU A 187 23.88 -23.92 -5.26
N SER A 188 23.27 -24.51 -6.27
CA SER A 188 23.97 -25.10 -7.41
C SER A 188 23.56 -24.57 -8.77
N ARG A 189 22.34 -24.04 -8.89
CA ARG A 189 21.75 -23.60 -10.16
C ARG A 189 22.42 -22.34 -10.69
N THR A 190 22.96 -22.43 -11.91
CA THR A 190 23.71 -21.35 -12.54
C THR A 190 22.92 -20.54 -13.57
N ASP A 191 21.72 -21.00 -13.96
CA ASP A 191 20.89 -20.19 -14.81
C ASP A 191 20.06 -19.17 -13.98
N PRO A 192 19.71 -18.00 -14.56
CA PRO A 192 19.05 -16.93 -13.83
C PRO A 192 17.63 -17.25 -13.33
N THR A 193 17.02 -18.37 -13.74
CA THR A 193 15.73 -18.82 -13.19
C THR A 193 15.89 -19.30 -11.74
N GLY A 194 17.12 -19.71 -11.37
CA GLY A 194 17.48 -20.15 -10.04
C GLY A 194 16.75 -21.43 -9.59
N GLU A 195 16.93 -21.75 -8.33
CA GLU A 195 16.29 -22.88 -7.66
C GLU A 195 15.66 -22.44 -6.35
N ARG A 196 14.75 -23.24 -5.80
CA ARG A 196 14.31 -23.06 -4.42
C ARG A 196 15.51 -23.32 -3.52
N PHE A 197 15.79 -22.37 -2.64
CA PHE A 197 16.92 -22.47 -1.72
C PHE A 197 16.54 -21.89 -0.35
N PRO A 198 16.50 -22.70 0.71
CA PRO A 198 16.64 -24.16 0.65
C PRO A 198 15.44 -24.83 -0.04
N ASP A 199 15.64 -25.99 -0.66
CA ASP A 199 14.53 -26.74 -1.26
C ASP A 199 13.57 -27.22 -0.17
N SER A 200 14.12 -27.80 0.90
CA SER A 200 13.36 -28.18 2.10
C SER A 200 12.99 -26.98 2.93
N GLY A 201 11.75 -26.50 2.76
CA GLY A 201 11.21 -25.44 3.59
C GLY A 201 11.26 -24.03 2.99
N GLY A 202 11.92 -23.83 1.86
CA GLY A 202 11.94 -22.55 1.15
C GLY A 202 10.62 -22.17 0.47
N GLY A 203 9.66 -23.10 0.38
CA GLY A 203 8.32 -22.83 -0.14
C GLY A 203 7.26 -22.83 0.97
N GLN A 204 6.41 -21.81 1.00
CA GLN A 204 5.36 -21.62 2.00
C GLN A 204 4.01 -21.37 1.35
N ASN A 205 3.00 -22.18 1.68
CA ASN A 205 1.62 -21.89 1.29
C ASN A 205 1.07 -20.79 2.19
N ILE A 206 0.59 -19.71 1.59
CA ILE A 206 0.05 -18.55 2.29
C ILE A 206 -1.27 -18.14 1.64
N ASP A 207 -2.30 -18.01 2.46
CA ASP A 207 -3.60 -17.50 2.03
C ASP A 207 -3.53 -15.98 1.93
N ILE A 208 -3.79 -15.48 0.73
CA ILE A 208 -3.81 -14.04 0.45
C ILE A 208 -5.21 -13.50 0.77
N PRO A 209 -5.36 -12.54 1.69
CA PRO A 209 -6.67 -11.97 1.97
C PRO A 209 -7.32 -11.31 0.74
N THR A 210 -8.64 -11.38 0.64
CA THR A 210 -9.40 -10.75 -0.47
C THR A 210 -9.22 -9.25 -0.56
N TRP A 211 -8.88 -8.60 0.56
CA TRP A 211 -8.67 -7.16 0.67
C TRP A 211 -7.21 -6.71 0.49
N ALA A 212 -6.26 -7.64 0.46
CA ALA A 212 -4.84 -7.32 0.36
C ALA A 212 -4.52 -6.73 -1.02
N THR A 213 -4.01 -5.51 -1.04
CA THR A 213 -3.56 -4.84 -2.27
C THR A 213 -2.04 -4.78 -2.36
N ARG A 214 -1.35 -4.87 -1.22
CA ARG A 214 0.11 -4.86 -1.10
C ARG A 214 0.56 -5.90 -0.09
N ALA A 215 1.83 -6.28 -0.18
CA ALA A 215 2.49 -7.10 0.83
C ALA A 215 3.93 -6.66 1.03
N ILE A 216 4.33 -6.54 2.30
CA ILE A 216 5.73 -6.44 2.66
C ILE A 216 6.23 -7.87 2.86
N ILE A 217 7.23 -8.27 2.08
CA ILE A 217 7.87 -9.58 2.14
C ILE A 217 9.25 -9.40 2.77
N GLU A 218 9.47 -10.01 3.94
CA GLU A 218 10.74 -9.98 4.66
C GLU A 218 11.21 -11.42 4.86
N THR A 219 12.31 -11.77 4.24
CA THR A 219 12.88 -13.11 4.37
C THR A 219 14.37 -13.05 4.67
N ARG A 220 14.85 -14.02 5.44
CA ARG A 220 16.27 -14.20 5.74
C ARG A 220 16.65 -15.65 5.63
N TRP A 221 17.78 -15.88 5.01
CA TRP A 221 18.52 -17.13 5.06
C TRP A 221 19.52 -17.02 6.21
N LEU A 222 19.19 -17.65 7.34
CA LEU A 222 20.00 -17.55 8.55
C LEU A 222 21.12 -18.57 8.51
N GLN A 223 22.33 -18.14 8.86
CA GLN A 223 23.49 -19.00 9.00
C GLN A 223 23.80 -19.81 7.72
N VAL A 224 23.70 -19.15 6.57
CA VAL A 224 24.21 -19.72 5.31
C VAL A 224 25.69 -20.02 5.47
N ASN A 225 26.08 -21.26 5.28
CA ASN A 225 27.48 -21.64 5.26
C ASN A 225 28.10 -21.21 3.92
N GLU A 226 29.07 -20.34 3.99
CA GLU A 226 29.86 -19.84 2.88
C GLU A 226 31.24 -20.50 2.98
N PRO A 227 31.49 -21.60 2.27
CA PRO A 227 32.80 -22.26 2.29
C PRO A 227 33.90 -21.36 1.73
N SER A 228 35.16 -21.73 1.98
CA SER A 228 36.29 -21.00 1.42
C SER A 228 36.29 -20.92 -0.12
N GLY A 229 36.70 -19.77 -0.64
CA GLY A 229 36.61 -19.44 -2.06
C GLY A 229 35.63 -18.33 -2.36
N ASN A 230 35.55 -17.93 -3.62
CA ASN A 230 34.63 -16.88 -4.06
C ASN A 230 33.42 -17.49 -4.76
N ALA A 231 32.23 -17.03 -4.36
CA ALA A 231 30.99 -17.30 -5.06
C ALA A 231 30.08 -16.07 -5.02
N TYR A 232 29.28 -15.85 -6.04
CA TYR A 232 28.30 -14.76 -6.08
C TYR A 232 27.08 -15.10 -6.93
N GLY A 233 25.98 -14.43 -6.63
CA GLY A 233 24.71 -14.67 -7.30
C GLY A 233 23.62 -13.72 -6.80
N ALA A 234 22.38 -14.19 -6.81
CA ALA A 234 21.26 -13.43 -6.29
C ALA A 234 20.25 -14.31 -5.54
N ILE A 235 19.47 -13.66 -4.69
CA ILE A 235 18.33 -14.23 -3.96
C ILE A 235 17.10 -13.35 -4.13
N TRP A 236 15.91 -13.96 -4.06
CA TRP A 236 14.63 -13.29 -4.13
C TRP A 236 13.51 -14.19 -3.58
N VAL A 237 12.30 -13.68 -3.54
CA VAL A 237 11.09 -14.47 -3.27
C VAL A 237 10.20 -14.44 -4.51
N GLU A 238 9.74 -15.59 -4.95
CA GLU A 238 8.72 -15.73 -6.00
C GLU A 238 7.37 -16.10 -5.39
N TYR A 239 6.27 -15.66 -6.00
CA TYR A 239 4.92 -15.99 -5.53
C TYR A 239 3.92 -16.02 -6.69
N GLY A 240 2.74 -16.56 -6.42
CA GLY A 240 1.68 -16.71 -7.40
C GLY A 240 1.67 -18.08 -8.12
N PRO A 241 0.93 -18.22 -9.23
CA PRO A 241 0.89 -19.43 -10.02
C PRO A 241 2.26 -19.71 -10.65
N LEU A 242 2.48 -20.97 -11.02
CA LEU A 242 3.61 -21.29 -11.89
C LEU A 242 3.40 -20.64 -13.26
N ASP A 243 4.46 -20.20 -13.85
CA ASP A 243 4.47 -19.72 -15.23
C ASP A 243 4.22 -20.86 -16.24
N SER A 244 4.18 -20.53 -17.52
CA SER A 244 3.92 -21.50 -18.59
C SER A 244 4.99 -22.59 -18.72
N SER A 245 6.21 -22.36 -18.22
CA SER A 245 7.30 -23.37 -18.19
C SER A 245 7.18 -24.32 -17.00
N GLY A 246 6.48 -23.93 -15.93
CA GLY A 246 6.39 -24.66 -14.68
C GLY A 246 7.63 -24.54 -13.78
N ASP A 247 8.63 -23.75 -14.18
CA ASP A 247 9.92 -23.65 -13.50
C ASP A 247 9.97 -22.55 -12.44
N TYR A 248 9.22 -21.47 -12.60
CA TYR A 248 9.19 -20.32 -11.68
C TYR A 248 7.78 -19.75 -11.54
N ARG A 249 7.60 -18.80 -10.62
CA ARG A 249 6.30 -18.18 -10.40
C ARG A 249 6.20 -16.85 -11.12
N GLU A 250 4.98 -16.46 -11.42
CA GLU A 250 4.67 -15.29 -12.26
C GLU A 250 5.15 -13.98 -11.63
N TYR A 251 5.18 -13.90 -10.30
CA TYR A 251 5.54 -12.67 -9.57
C TYR A 251 6.76 -12.89 -8.68
N SER A 252 7.54 -11.83 -8.47
CA SER A 252 8.70 -11.88 -7.59
C SER A 252 8.98 -10.54 -6.91
N THR A 253 9.71 -10.60 -5.80
CA THR A 253 10.42 -9.44 -5.24
C THR A 253 11.55 -9.02 -6.17
N GLN A 254 12.13 -7.86 -5.88
CA GLN A 254 13.42 -7.49 -6.45
C GLN A 254 14.46 -8.57 -6.10
N ARG A 255 15.45 -8.75 -6.97
CA ARG A 255 16.60 -9.64 -6.73
C ARG A 255 17.69 -8.91 -6.00
N PHE A 256 18.19 -9.51 -4.91
CA PHE A 256 19.27 -8.99 -4.11
C PHE A 256 20.54 -9.79 -4.40
N LEU A 257 21.65 -9.09 -4.66
CA LEU A 257 22.93 -9.73 -4.94
C LEU A 257 23.62 -10.13 -3.65
N TRP A 258 24.26 -11.29 -3.66
CA TRP A 258 25.16 -11.75 -2.61
C TRP A 258 26.53 -12.07 -3.20
N ASN A 259 27.57 -11.97 -2.37
CA ASN A 259 28.95 -12.29 -2.71
C ASN A 259 29.69 -12.73 -1.45
N THR A 260 30.27 -13.93 -1.47
CA THR A 260 31.02 -14.48 -0.33
C THR A 260 32.41 -13.87 -0.18
N GLY A 261 32.88 -13.14 -1.19
CA GLY A 261 34.26 -12.65 -1.23
C GLY A 261 35.31 -13.78 -1.47
N ALA A 262 36.55 -13.39 -1.71
CA ALA A 262 37.66 -14.34 -1.83
C ALA A 262 38.22 -14.62 -0.43
N SER A 263 37.63 -15.57 0.30
CA SER A 263 38.12 -15.97 1.62
C SER A 263 38.82 -17.33 1.58
N ASN A 264 39.85 -17.48 2.39
CA ASN A 264 40.50 -18.77 2.63
C ASN A 264 39.80 -19.57 3.75
N ASP A 265 38.89 -18.92 4.49
CA ASP A 265 38.15 -19.51 5.59
C ASP A 265 36.68 -19.59 5.26
N SER A 266 35.99 -20.57 5.82
CA SER A 266 34.52 -20.63 5.77
C SER A 266 33.91 -19.66 6.75
N ALA A 267 32.76 -19.07 6.37
CA ALA A 267 31.96 -18.17 7.20
C ALA A 267 30.50 -18.61 7.25
N ARG A 268 29.76 -18.08 8.21
CA ARG A 268 28.31 -18.17 8.24
C ARG A 268 27.71 -16.79 8.26
N ASN A 269 26.88 -16.50 7.27
CA ASN A 269 26.27 -15.21 7.07
C ASN A 269 24.75 -15.31 7.00
N THR A 270 24.11 -14.17 7.15
CA THR A 270 22.67 -14.01 6.94
C THR A 270 22.45 -13.22 5.66
N TRP A 271 21.62 -13.76 4.78
CA TRP A 271 21.18 -13.09 3.57
C TRP A 271 19.76 -12.60 3.76
N ASP A 272 19.46 -11.38 3.32
CA ASP A 272 18.19 -10.71 3.53
C ASP A 272 17.55 -10.32 2.20
N VAL A 273 16.22 -10.44 2.16
CA VAL A 273 15.34 -9.85 1.14
C VAL A 273 14.23 -9.10 1.85
N SER A 274 14.04 -7.84 1.48
CA SER A 274 12.90 -7.04 1.93
C SER A 274 12.37 -6.26 0.75
N ASP A 275 11.07 -6.39 0.47
CA ASP A 275 10.42 -5.70 -0.63
C ASP A 275 8.95 -5.44 -0.32
N ASP A 276 8.40 -4.39 -0.93
CA ASP A 276 7.00 -3.99 -0.85
C ASP A 276 6.38 -4.19 -2.23
N VAL A 277 5.61 -5.25 -2.36
CA VAL A 277 5.07 -5.70 -3.63
C VAL A 277 3.57 -5.45 -3.72
N TYR A 278 3.11 -5.18 -4.94
CA TYR A 278 1.70 -5.15 -5.27
C TYR A 278 1.13 -6.57 -5.35
N ILE A 279 -0.07 -6.78 -4.80
CA ILE A 279 -0.79 -8.05 -4.90
C ILE A 279 -1.84 -7.96 -6.02
N PRO A 280 -1.63 -8.65 -7.14
CA PRO A 280 -2.56 -8.68 -8.26
C PRO A 280 -3.96 -9.14 -7.83
N LYS A 281 -5.00 -8.56 -8.41
CA LYS A 281 -6.39 -8.87 -8.09
C LYS A 281 -6.72 -10.36 -8.23
N ALA A 282 -6.13 -11.02 -9.23
CA ALA A 282 -6.32 -12.46 -9.47
C ALA A 282 -5.79 -13.36 -8.34
N LEU A 283 -4.85 -12.87 -7.53
CA LEU A 283 -4.28 -13.64 -6.41
C LEU A 283 -5.04 -13.43 -5.10
N ARG A 284 -5.85 -12.38 -4.98
CA ARG A 284 -6.57 -12.05 -3.75
C ARG A 284 -7.65 -13.08 -3.43
N GLY A 285 -7.72 -13.53 -2.20
CA GLY A 285 -8.64 -14.59 -1.77
C GLY A 285 -8.22 -16.00 -2.19
N THR A 286 -6.99 -16.19 -2.65
CA THR A 286 -6.45 -17.49 -3.04
C THR A 286 -5.28 -17.90 -2.15
N SER A 287 -5.00 -19.20 -2.10
CA SER A 287 -3.79 -19.72 -1.46
C SER A 287 -2.68 -19.81 -2.52
N GLN A 288 -1.54 -19.19 -2.23
CA GLN A 288 -0.40 -19.16 -3.14
C GLN A 288 0.87 -19.64 -2.45
N VAL A 289 1.76 -20.23 -3.23
CA VAL A 289 3.09 -20.57 -2.73
C VAL A 289 4.00 -19.36 -2.87
N PHE A 290 4.61 -18.98 -1.76
CA PHE A 290 5.73 -18.05 -1.70
C PHE A 290 7.01 -18.85 -1.58
N SER A 291 7.96 -18.69 -2.47
CA SER A 291 9.16 -19.52 -2.60
C SER A 291 10.42 -18.68 -2.47
N MET A 292 11.25 -19.00 -1.49
CA MET A 292 12.60 -18.47 -1.37
C MET A 292 13.45 -19.05 -2.50
N ARG A 293 14.11 -18.20 -3.27
CA ARG A 293 14.89 -18.59 -4.46
C ARG A 293 16.31 -18.06 -4.38
N GLY A 294 17.20 -18.81 -5.01
CA GLY A 294 18.57 -18.37 -5.21
C GLY A 294 19.13 -18.86 -6.54
N TYR A 295 20.10 -18.15 -7.06
CA TYR A 295 20.93 -18.66 -8.14
C TYR A 295 22.38 -18.28 -7.91
N LEU A 296 23.27 -19.16 -8.36
CA LEU A 296 24.71 -19.03 -8.33
C LEU A 296 25.17 -18.54 -9.70
N LYS A 297 25.64 -17.30 -9.82
CA LYS A 297 26.16 -16.82 -11.10
C LYS A 297 27.52 -17.43 -11.40
N GLU A 298 28.38 -17.47 -10.38
CA GLU A 298 29.72 -18.03 -10.49
C GLU A 298 30.22 -18.50 -9.12
N ALA A 299 31.07 -19.51 -9.11
CA ALA A 299 31.85 -19.96 -7.96
C ALA A 299 33.24 -20.38 -8.42
N SER A 300 34.28 -20.06 -7.61
CA SER A 300 35.65 -20.43 -7.89
C SER A 300 35.91 -21.95 -7.93
N SER A 301 35.04 -22.70 -7.24
CA SER A 301 35.00 -24.17 -7.26
C SER A 301 33.62 -24.68 -6.81
N ASN A 302 33.34 -25.97 -7.02
CA ASN A 302 32.13 -26.59 -6.46
C ASN A 302 32.12 -26.54 -4.93
N ALA A 303 33.29 -26.60 -4.30
CA ALA A 303 33.40 -26.53 -2.84
C ALA A 303 33.12 -25.13 -2.26
N ALA A 304 33.22 -24.06 -3.09
CA ALA A 304 32.95 -22.70 -2.67
C ALA A 304 31.46 -22.31 -2.71
N ARG A 305 30.58 -23.23 -3.11
CA ARG A 305 29.14 -22.96 -3.23
C ARG A 305 28.48 -22.80 -1.87
N PRO A 306 27.64 -21.77 -1.68
CA PRO A 306 26.88 -21.59 -0.43
C PRO A 306 25.97 -22.76 -0.10
N GLN A 307 25.81 -23.03 1.19
CA GLN A 307 25.10 -24.19 1.70
C GLN A 307 24.19 -23.82 2.86
N MET A 308 23.10 -24.57 3.03
CA MET A 308 22.30 -24.58 4.25
C MET A 308 22.29 -25.99 4.82
N ASP A 309 22.37 -26.09 6.15
CA ASP A 309 22.49 -27.33 6.88
C ASP A 309 21.63 -27.31 8.18
N GLN A 310 21.83 -28.29 9.07
CA GLN A 310 21.13 -28.40 10.35
C GLN A 310 21.32 -27.20 11.29
N HIS A 311 22.31 -26.32 11.05
CA HIS A 311 22.54 -25.10 11.83
C HIS A 311 21.92 -23.87 11.18
N SER A 312 21.34 -24.02 10.01
CA SER A 312 20.68 -22.96 9.25
C SER A 312 19.22 -22.80 9.63
N GLY A 313 18.62 -21.68 9.28
CA GLY A 313 17.23 -21.41 9.50
C GLY A 313 16.67 -20.42 8.50
N ILE A 314 15.38 -20.20 8.53
CA ILE A 314 14.71 -19.18 7.75
C ILE A 314 13.89 -18.25 8.62
N VAL A 315 13.93 -16.97 8.31
CA VAL A 315 12.86 -16.02 8.67
C VAL A 315 12.03 -15.85 7.44
N PHE A 316 10.74 -16.08 7.55
CA PHE A 316 9.81 -15.86 6.45
C PHE A 316 8.58 -15.13 6.98
N LYS A 317 8.44 -13.88 6.61
CA LYS A 317 7.32 -13.02 7.01
C LYS A 317 6.71 -12.37 5.78
N VAL A 318 5.40 -12.36 5.74
CA VAL A 318 4.62 -11.60 4.78
C VAL A 318 3.59 -10.78 5.55
N THR A 319 3.62 -9.46 5.42
CA THR A 319 2.62 -8.59 6.00
C THR A 319 1.73 -8.05 4.89
N PHE A 320 0.50 -8.56 4.80
CA PHE A 320 -0.49 -8.03 3.86
C PHE A 320 -1.02 -6.69 4.34
N LEU A 321 -1.17 -5.77 3.41
CA LEU A 321 -1.62 -4.40 3.63
C LEU A 321 -2.79 -4.05 2.72
N GLU A 322 -3.72 -3.27 3.26
CA GLU A 322 -4.77 -2.63 2.50
C GLU A 322 -4.33 -1.21 2.14
N ALA A 323 -4.15 -0.93 0.87
CA ALA A 323 -3.78 0.39 0.35
C ALA A 323 -4.67 0.74 -0.85
N ALA A 324 -4.63 1.99 -1.30
CA ALA A 324 -5.29 2.39 -2.52
C ALA A 324 -4.85 1.49 -3.69
N ASP A 325 -5.81 0.96 -4.44
CA ASP A 325 -5.55 -0.01 -5.51
C ASP A 325 -5.34 0.71 -6.84
N PRO A 326 -4.14 0.66 -7.43
CA PRO A 326 -3.87 1.28 -8.72
C PRO A 326 -4.41 0.47 -9.91
N SER A 327 -4.76 -0.80 -9.72
CA SER A 327 -5.11 -1.73 -10.82
C SER A 327 -6.58 -1.80 -11.17
N ASP A 328 -7.46 -1.11 -10.45
CA ASP A 328 -8.88 -1.03 -10.83
C ASP A 328 -9.03 -0.16 -12.11
N THR A 329 -8.47 -0.62 -13.20
CA THR A 329 -8.67 -0.06 -14.54
C THR A 329 -9.79 -0.78 -15.25
#